data_7f4706c064f9573326d93be6e03ed083
#
_entry.id   7f4706c064f9573326d93be6e03ed083
#
_cell.length_a   1.000
_cell.length_b   1.000
_cell.length_c   1.000
_cell.angle_alpha   90.00
_cell.angle_beta   90.00
_cell.angle_gamma   90.00
#
_symmetry.space_group_name_H-M   'P 1'
#
loop_
_entity.id
_entity.type
_entity.pdbx_description
1 polymer ?
#
loop_
_entity_poly.entity_id
_entity_poly.type
_entity_poly.pdbx_seq_one_letter_code
_entity_poly.pdbx_strand_id
1 'polypeptide(L)'
;MTSDRFADYRAVAKGLGVDAIVLVPGPNFMRAIGLGLSTNERPKLVVIPLSGRPAAIMPNLELTLFAGVGFEGEVFDWFDQTGYDSAFAALSAHLPLTSIGVEGQAMRVFVHHAFAGAYPGIRIIDAERPISQLRLRKSAAEIAALQKAIDISEAALAETLAKVRVGQTEKQVEAMLVQALFGHGAEALAFTPIIAASDNSAHSHAHARDDYQIRRGDPLLFDFGAAWGGFNADITRTVFVGEPSREARDVYEVVLAANRAALPVTRPGATAHEVDDAVISVLEASRFADRIVTKTGHGLGRMVHEEPYIMRGNHQVLEPGMVYTDEPGLYKVGSFGVRIEDDILVTGDGCRSLTSFPRELTIVG
;
A
#
# COMPACT_ATOMS: atom_id res chain seq x y z
N MET A 1 -1.70 -21.86 -26.07
CA MET A 1 -0.35 -21.48 -25.59
C MET A 1 -0.55 -20.85 -24.23
N THR A 2 -0.07 -21.46 -23.17
CA THR A 2 -0.04 -20.82 -21.85
C THR A 2 0.85 -19.59 -21.97
N SER A 3 0.34 -18.40 -21.64
CA SER A 3 1.14 -17.17 -21.64
C SER A 3 2.29 -17.34 -20.64
N ASP A 4 3.51 -16.94 -21.02
CA ASP A 4 4.66 -16.93 -20.11
C ASP A 4 4.34 -16.00 -18.92
N ARG A 5 4.13 -16.59 -17.73
CA ARG A 5 3.80 -15.82 -16.51
C ARG A 5 4.86 -14.79 -16.11
N PHE A 6 6.06 -14.90 -16.66
CA PHE A 6 7.21 -14.03 -16.40
C PHE A 6 7.52 -13.06 -17.54
N ALA A 7 6.68 -13.01 -18.59
CA ALA A 7 6.94 -12.19 -19.77
C ALA A 7 7.21 -10.70 -19.45
N ASP A 8 6.44 -10.14 -18.52
CA ASP A 8 6.60 -8.73 -18.10
C ASP A 8 7.98 -8.49 -17.46
N TYR A 9 8.42 -9.40 -16.57
CA TYR A 9 9.73 -9.28 -15.90
C TYR A 9 10.89 -9.45 -16.88
N ARG A 10 10.74 -10.33 -17.89
CA ARG A 10 11.71 -10.49 -18.98
C ARG A 10 11.80 -9.22 -19.84
N ALA A 11 10.66 -8.56 -20.09
CA ALA A 11 10.64 -7.28 -20.79
C ALA A 11 11.38 -6.19 -19.99
N VAL A 12 11.20 -6.15 -18.66
CA VAL A 12 11.95 -5.25 -17.78
C VAL A 12 13.45 -5.57 -17.83
N ALA A 13 13.86 -6.83 -17.69
CA ALA A 13 15.25 -7.24 -17.78
C ALA A 13 15.89 -6.80 -19.10
N LYS A 14 15.19 -7.03 -20.23
CA LYS A 14 15.61 -6.60 -21.56
C LYS A 14 15.78 -5.09 -21.66
N GLY A 15 14.80 -4.32 -21.13
CA GLY A 15 14.85 -2.86 -21.16
C GLY A 15 16.02 -2.27 -20.35
N LEU A 16 16.40 -2.93 -19.27
CA LEU A 16 17.52 -2.56 -18.39
C LEU A 16 18.88 -3.08 -18.88
N GLY A 17 18.92 -3.98 -19.88
CA GLY A 17 20.14 -4.63 -20.33
C GLY A 17 20.79 -5.48 -19.25
N VAL A 18 19.99 -6.26 -18.51
CA VAL A 18 20.44 -7.23 -17.51
C VAL A 18 20.05 -8.65 -17.89
N ASP A 19 20.78 -9.64 -17.40
CA ASP A 19 20.57 -11.04 -17.73
C ASP A 19 19.32 -11.63 -17.04
N ALA A 20 18.96 -11.11 -15.87
CA ALA A 20 17.79 -11.57 -15.10
C ALA A 20 17.21 -10.48 -14.19
N ILE A 21 15.93 -10.66 -13.82
CA ILE A 21 15.31 -10.02 -12.66
C ILE A 21 15.32 -10.99 -11.49
N VAL A 22 15.67 -10.51 -10.31
CA VAL A 22 15.62 -11.27 -9.06
C VAL A 22 14.59 -10.65 -8.14
N LEU A 23 13.59 -11.43 -7.77
CA LEU A 23 12.54 -11.05 -6.84
C LEU A 23 12.76 -11.74 -5.50
N VAL A 24 12.68 -10.98 -4.42
CA VAL A 24 12.61 -11.48 -3.04
C VAL A 24 11.17 -11.35 -2.52
N PRO A 25 10.79 -11.99 -1.38
CA PRO A 25 9.44 -11.86 -0.83
C PRO A 25 9.00 -10.41 -0.72
N GLY A 26 7.83 -10.14 -1.29
CA GLY A 26 7.25 -8.81 -1.40
C GLY A 26 6.12 -8.80 -2.44
N PRO A 27 5.55 -7.62 -2.74
CA PRO A 27 4.41 -7.49 -3.65
C PRO A 27 4.67 -8.00 -5.06
N ASN A 28 5.87 -7.77 -5.60
CA ASN A 28 6.22 -8.26 -6.94
C ASN A 28 6.51 -9.76 -6.97
N PHE A 29 7.10 -10.31 -5.91
CA PHE A 29 7.22 -11.75 -5.72
C PHE A 29 5.83 -12.41 -5.68
N MET A 30 4.91 -11.86 -4.87
CA MET A 30 3.53 -12.35 -4.79
C MET A 30 2.80 -12.25 -6.14
N ARG A 31 2.99 -11.14 -6.90
CA ARG A 31 2.44 -11.00 -8.26
C ARG A 31 3.01 -12.08 -9.21
N ALA A 32 4.31 -12.33 -9.15
CA ALA A 32 4.99 -13.27 -10.03
C ALA A 32 4.66 -14.73 -9.70
N ILE A 33 4.60 -15.08 -8.42
CA ILE A 33 4.54 -16.48 -7.95
C ILE A 33 3.13 -16.88 -7.48
N GLY A 34 2.31 -15.92 -7.02
CA GLY A 34 1.00 -16.20 -6.43
C GLY A 34 1.07 -16.66 -4.98
N LEU A 35 2.22 -16.51 -4.32
CA LEU A 35 2.46 -16.90 -2.93
C LEU A 35 3.04 -15.72 -2.15
N GLY A 36 2.41 -15.35 -1.04
CA GLY A 36 2.94 -14.42 -0.08
C GLY A 36 3.89 -15.12 0.89
N LEU A 37 5.13 -14.67 0.95
CA LEU A 37 6.12 -15.13 1.93
C LEU A 37 6.66 -13.94 2.71
N SER A 38 6.97 -14.15 3.98
CA SER A 38 7.58 -13.11 4.82
C SER A 38 9.07 -12.95 4.53
N THR A 39 9.55 -11.71 4.61
CA THR A 39 10.97 -11.38 4.59
C THR A 39 11.53 -11.53 6.00
N ASN A 40 12.51 -12.42 6.16
CA ASN A 40 13.17 -12.68 7.45
C ASN A 40 14.68 -12.97 7.24
N GLU A 41 15.35 -13.61 8.19
CA GLU A 41 16.75 -14.01 8.13
C GLU A 41 17.06 -15.10 7.11
N ARG A 42 16.03 -15.77 6.55
CA ARG A 42 16.17 -16.84 5.57
C ARG A 42 16.02 -16.29 4.15
N PRO A 43 17.06 -16.38 3.31
CA PRO A 43 16.95 -15.95 1.92
C PRO A 43 15.95 -16.82 1.16
N LYS A 44 15.03 -16.14 0.49
CA LYS A 44 14.03 -16.69 -0.46
C LYS A 44 14.06 -15.78 -1.66
N LEU A 45 14.17 -16.36 -2.87
CA LEU A 45 14.15 -15.54 -4.07
C LEU A 45 13.78 -16.36 -5.30
N VAL A 46 13.34 -15.65 -6.34
CA VAL A 46 13.16 -16.21 -7.68
C VAL A 46 13.99 -15.41 -8.66
N VAL A 47 14.74 -16.12 -9.51
CA VAL A 47 15.53 -15.55 -10.59
C VAL A 47 14.80 -15.80 -11.91
N ILE A 48 14.47 -14.73 -12.62
CA ILE A 48 13.77 -14.76 -13.90
C ILE A 48 14.75 -14.33 -14.99
N PRO A 49 15.38 -15.26 -15.71
CA PRO A 49 16.33 -14.92 -16.77
C PRO A 49 15.61 -14.40 -18.01
N LEU A 50 16.34 -13.69 -18.88
CA LEU A 50 15.83 -13.21 -20.18
C LEU A 50 15.24 -14.31 -21.03
N SER A 51 15.82 -15.51 -20.96
CA SER A 51 15.35 -16.70 -21.68
C SER A 51 15.60 -17.97 -20.86
N GLY A 52 14.89 -19.04 -21.17
CA GLY A 52 15.02 -20.29 -20.44
C GLY A 52 14.12 -20.37 -19.21
N ARG A 53 14.34 -21.39 -18.38
CA ARG A 53 13.55 -21.65 -17.19
C ARG A 53 14.00 -20.75 -16.04
N PRO A 54 13.08 -20.26 -15.19
CA PRO A 54 13.42 -19.54 -13.99
C PRO A 54 14.07 -20.48 -12.96
N ALA A 55 14.69 -19.88 -11.94
CA ALA A 55 15.25 -20.61 -10.81
C ALA A 55 14.77 -19.98 -9.49
N ALA A 56 14.83 -20.74 -8.41
CA ALA A 56 14.47 -20.27 -7.09
C ALA A 56 15.47 -20.76 -6.04
N ILE A 57 15.71 -19.93 -5.00
CA ILE A 57 16.34 -20.36 -3.75
C ILE A 57 15.26 -20.35 -2.67
N MET A 58 15.06 -21.49 -1.99
CA MET A 58 14.05 -21.65 -0.96
C MET A 58 14.63 -22.40 0.26
N PRO A 59 14.34 -21.95 1.50
CA PRO A 59 14.62 -22.79 2.66
C PRO A 59 13.69 -24.01 2.60
N ASN A 60 14.19 -25.15 3.05
CA ASN A 60 13.46 -26.41 2.95
C ASN A 60 12.10 -26.39 3.65
N LEU A 61 11.94 -25.63 4.70
CA LEU A 61 10.69 -25.46 5.44
C LEU A 61 9.56 -24.78 4.62
N GLU A 62 9.89 -24.06 3.54
CA GLU A 62 8.91 -23.42 2.64
C GLU A 62 8.59 -24.26 1.39
N LEU A 63 9.31 -25.37 1.15
CA LEU A 63 9.16 -26.15 -0.09
C LEU A 63 7.76 -26.68 -0.31
N THR A 64 7.07 -27.10 0.76
CA THR A 64 5.70 -27.64 0.65
C THR A 64 4.74 -26.56 0.14
N LEU A 65 4.82 -25.36 0.67
CA LEU A 65 4.02 -24.21 0.22
C LEU A 65 4.42 -23.80 -1.19
N PHE A 66 5.72 -23.72 -1.47
CA PHE A 66 6.24 -23.31 -2.77
C PHE A 66 5.90 -24.31 -3.88
N ALA A 67 5.87 -25.61 -3.61
CA ALA A 67 5.45 -26.63 -4.57
C ALA A 67 4.00 -26.44 -5.03
N GLY A 68 3.13 -25.91 -4.14
CA GLY A 68 1.72 -25.65 -4.45
C GLY A 68 1.46 -24.58 -5.52
N VAL A 69 2.46 -23.73 -5.84
CA VAL A 69 2.28 -22.66 -6.84
C VAL A 69 2.57 -23.07 -8.28
N GLY A 70 2.97 -24.32 -8.51
CA GLY A 70 3.27 -24.83 -9.85
C GLY A 70 4.44 -24.10 -10.53
N PHE A 71 5.52 -23.86 -9.77
CA PHE A 71 6.71 -23.22 -10.30
C PHE A 71 7.45 -24.13 -11.30
N GLU A 72 7.47 -23.73 -12.57
CA GLU A 72 8.12 -24.47 -13.65
C GLU A 72 9.60 -24.06 -13.82
N GLY A 73 10.38 -24.17 -12.76
CA GLY A 73 11.80 -23.79 -12.70
C GLY A 73 12.63 -24.77 -11.89
N GLU A 74 13.94 -24.49 -11.77
CA GLU A 74 14.85 -25.21 -10.88
C GLU A 74 14.77 -24.62 -9.47
N VAL A 75 14.73 -25.47 -8.44
CA VAL A 75 14.66 -25.04 -7.03
C VAL A 75 15.89 -25.54 -6.30
N PHE A 76 16.66 -24.61 -5.76
CA PHE A 76 17.82 -24.87 -4.93
C PHE A 76 17.42 -24.67 -3.47
N ASP A 77 17.23 -25.75 -2.75
CA ASP A 77 16.85 -25.71 -1.35
C ASP A 77 18.05 -25.73 -0.41
N TRP A 78 17.81 -25.33 0.82
CA TRP A 78 18.83 -25.29 1.86
C TRP A 78 18.20 -25.47 3.24
N PHE A 79 19.02 -25.88 4.22
CA PHE A 79 18.63 -26.13 5.60
C PHE A 79 19.31 -25.16 6.55
N ASP A 80 18.63 -24.76 7.63
CA ASP A 80 19.18 -23.87 8.66
C ASP A 80 20.52 -24.38 9.23
N GLN A 81 20.68 -25.70 9.34
CA GLN A 81 21.89 -26.33 9.91
C GLN A 81 23.11 -26.22 8.99
N THR A 82 22.92 -26.13 7.69
CA THR A 82 24.02 -26.09 6.70
C THR A 82 24.21 -24.70 6.08
N GLY A 83 23.23 -23.80 6.30
CA GLY A 83 23.24 -22.47 5.66
C GLY A 83 22.87 -22.53 4.19
N TYR A 84 22.82 -21.37 3.55
CA TYR A 84 22.35 -21.19 2.18
C TYR A 84 23.44 -21.05 1.12
N ASP A 85 24.72 -21.01 1.50
CA ASP A 85 25.83 -20.77 0.56
C ASP A 85 25.89 -21.81 -0.57
N SER A 86 25.63 -23.09 -0.25
CA SER A 86 25.58 -24.16 -1.24
C SER A 86 24.46 -23.98 -2.26
N ALA A 87 23.31 -23.47 -1.88
CA ALA A 87 22.20 -23.18 -2.77
C ALA A 87 22.53 -22.04 -3.74
N PHE A 88 23.20 -20.98 -3.26
CA PHE A 88 23.68 -19.91 -4.15
C PHE A 88 24.79 -20.37 -5.09
N ALA A 89 25.72 -21.22 -4.62
CA ALA A 89 26.76 -21.83 -5.46
C ALA A 89 26.13 -22.74 -6.54
N ALA A 90 25.14 -23.57 -6.19
CA ALA A 90 24.43 -24.40 -7.15
C ALA A 90 23.64 -23.56 -8.17
N LEU A 91 22.97 -22.50 -7.74
CA LEU A 91 22.32 -21.55 -8.63
C LEU A 91 23.32 -20.93 -9.63
N SER A 92 24.50 -20.50 -9.18
CA SER A 92 25.49 -19.88 -10.06
C SER A 92 26.06 -20.86 -11.09
N ALA A 93 26.23 -22.12 -10.72
CA ALA A 93 26.63 -23.17 -11.64
C ALA A 93 25.56 -23.54 -12.67
N HIS A 94 24.30 -23.48 -12.28
CA HIS A 94 23.15 -23.79 -13.16
C HIS A 94 22.82 -22.63 -14.11
N LEU A 95 22.86 -21.40 -13.63
CA LEU A 95 22.44 -20.19 -14.35
C LEU A 95 23.58 -19.14 -14.31
N PRO A 96 24.50 -19.16 -15.27
CA PRO A 96 25.60 -18.19 -15.32
C PRO A 96 25.06 -16.81 -15.68
N LEU A 97 25.20 -15.84 -14.75
CA LEU A 97 24.76 -14.45 -14.89
C LEU A 97 25.93 -13.50 -14.70
N THR A 98 25.92 -12.41 -15.44
CA THR A 98 26.86 -11.30 -15.32
C THR A 98 26.23 -10.02 -14.79
N SER A 99 24.89 -9.95 -14.88
CA SER A 99 24.11 -8.79 -14.42
C SER A 99 22.71 -9.19 -14.00
N ILE A 100 22.21 -8.54 -12.93
CA ILE A 100 20.83 -8.70 -12.45
C ILE A 100 20.20 -7.36 -12.09
N GLY A 101 18.87 -7.27 -12.27
CA GLY A 101 18.04 -6.22 -11.69
C GLY A 101 17.33 -6.72 -10.44
N VAL A 102 17.35 -5.93 -9.37
CA VAL A 102 16.75 -6.27 -8.07
C VAL A 102 15.85 -5.13 -7.60
N GLU A 103 14.89 -5.44 -6.71
CA GLU A 103 14.12 -4.42 -6.01
C GLU A 103 14.96 -3.83 -4.87
N GLY A 104 15.44 -2.59 -5.05
CA GLY A 104 16.34 -1.94 -4.10
C GLY A 104 15.73 -1.71 -2.71
N GLN A 105 14.41 -1.54 -2.63
CA GLN A 105 13.69 -1.39 -1.35
C GLN A 105 13.39 -2.73 -0.66
N ALA A 106 13.39 -3.84 -1.39
CA ALA A 106 13.05 -5.16 -0.87
C ALA A 106 14.28 -6.06 -0.64
N MET A 107 15.31 -5.95 -1.50
CA MET A 107 16.51 -6.78 -1.43
C MET A 107 17.33 -6.47 -0.18
N ARG A 108 17.40 -7.41 0.75
CA ARG A 108 18.18 -7.26 1.97
C ARG A 108 19.68 -7.41 1.67
N VAL A 109 20.50 -6.64 2.40
CA VAL A 109 21.97 -6.60 2.19
C VAL A 109 22.62 -7.98 2.27
N PHE A 110 22.21 -8.85 3.18
CA PHE A 110 22.81 -10.19 3.30
C PHE A 110 22.49 -11.08 2.08
N VAL A 111 21.30 -10.92 1.47
CA VAL A 111 20.93 -11.63 0.23
C VAL A 111 21.75 -11.10 -0.94
N HIS A 112 21.92 -9.77 -1.02
CA HIS A 112 22.81 -9.14 -2.00
C HIS A 112 24.24 -9.68 -1.87
N HIS A 113 24.79 -9.79 -0.65
CA HIS A 113 26.13 -10.32 -0.41
C HIS A 113 26.25 -11.81 -0.80
N ALA A 114 25.23 -12.63 -0.51
CA ALA A 114 25.20 -14.02 -0.92
C ALA A 114 25.25 -14.16 -2.45
N PHE A 115 24.48 -13.30 -3.15
CA PHE A 115 24.53 -13.22 -4.62
C PHE A 115 25.92 -12.83 -5.12
N ALA A 116 26.48 -11.73 -4.62
CA ALA A 116 27.79 -11.24 -5.03
C ALA A 116 28.94 -12.26 -4.74
N GLY A 117 28.81 -13.01 -3.65
CA GLY A 117 29.75 -14.08 -3.29
C GLY A 117 29.67 -15.27 -4.25
N ALA A 118 28.48 -15.68 -4.67
CA ALA A 118 28.28 -16.79 -5.61
C ALA A 118 28.60 -16.41 -7.08
N TYR A 119 28.50 -15.12 -7.42
CA TYR A 119 28.73 -14.58 -8.76
C TYR A 119 29.82 -13.48 -8.71
N PRO A 120 31.10 -13.81 -8.61
CA PRO A 120 32.16 -12.81 -8.52
C PRO A 120 32.14 -11.81 -9.69
N GLY A 121 32.05 -10.52 -9.39
CA GLY A 121 32.02 -9.46 -10.39
C GLY A 121 30.64 -9.21 -11.04
N ILE A 122 29.56 -9.83 -10.56
CA ILE A 122 28.22 -9.58 -11.06
C ILE A 122 27.82 -8.11 -10.90
N ARG A 123 27.21 -7.54 -11.93
CA ARG A 123 26.61 -6.21 -11.87
C ARG A 123 25.19 -6.32 -11.31
N ILE A 124 24.95 -5.76 -10.14
CA ILE A 124 23.62 -5.69 -9.50
C ILE A 124 23.12 -4.26 -9.62
N ILE A 125 21.95 -4.06 -10.21
CA ILE A 125 21.34 -2.74 -10.40
C ILE A 125 20.00 -2.65 -9.69
N ASP A 126 19.66 -1.45 -9.22
CA ASP A 126 18.33 -1.15 -8.71
C ASP A 126 17.32 -1.08 -9.86
N ALA A 127 16.39 -2.00 -9.88
CA ALA A 127 15.29 -2.11 -10.81
C ALA A 127 13.92 -1.84 -10.13
N GLU A 128 13.92 -1.25 -8.93
CA GLU A 128 12.71 -1.00 -8.13
C GLU A 128 11.60 -0.36 -8.97
N ARG A 129 11.90 0.79 -9.58
CA ARG A 129 10.90 1.54 -10.33
C ARG A 129 10.35 0.77 -11.54
N PRO A 130 11.17 0.21 -12.47
CA PRO A 130 10.65 -0.57 -13.59
C PRO A 130 9.83 -1.80 -13.19
N ILE A 131 10.19 -2.47 -12.09
CA ILE A 131 9.46 -3.63 -11.59
C ILE A 131 8.14 -3.19 -10.94
N SER A 132 8.14 -2.14 -10.13
CA SER A 132 6.95 -1.62 -9.44
C SER A 132 5.91 -1.09 -10.43
N GLN A 133 6.33 -0.55 -11.57
CA GLN A 133 5.42 -0.12 -12.64
C GLN A 133 4.57 -1.24 -13.22
N LEU A 134 4.98 -2.51 -13.10
CA LEU A 134 4.17 -3.65 -13.53
C LEU A 134 2.87 -3.81 -12.70
N ARG A 135 2.77 -3.13 -11.54
CA ARG A 135 1.61 -3.14 -10.64
C ARG A 135 0.73 -1.89 -10.74
N LEU A 136 1.15 -0.88 -11.51
CA LEU A 136 0.40 0.38 -11.60
C LEU A 136 -1.04 0.17 -12.03
N ARG A 137 -1.24 -0.58 -13.11
CA ARG A 137 -2.56 -0.86 -13.67
C ARG A 137 -3.08 -2.19 -13.12
N LYS A 138 -4.17 -2.12 -12.40
CA LYS A 138 -4.86 -3.28 -11.83
C LYS A 138 -5.77 -3.90 -12.88
N SER A 139 -5.74 -5.21 -12.99
CA SER A 139 -6.71 -5.99 -13.75
C SER A 139 -8.10 -5.96 -13.08
N ALA A 140 -9.13 -6.37 -13.80
CA ALA A 140 -10.49 -6.44 -13.23
C ALA A 140 -10.57 -7.33 -11.98
N ALA A 141 -9.81 -8.44 -11.94
CA ALA A 141 -9.77 -9.33 -10.78
C ALA A 141 -9.08 -8.66 -9.57
N GLU A 142 -8.01 -7.90 -9.82
CA GLU A 142 -7.30 -7.15 -8.77
C GLU A 142 -8.14 -5.99 -8.22
N ILE A 143 -8.89 -5.29 -9.10
CA ILE A 143 -9.86 -4.27 -8.69
C ILE A 143 -10.97 -4.90 -7.84
N ALA A 144 -11.45 -6.09 -8.18
CA ALA A 144 -12.45 -6.78 -7.38
C ALA A 144 -11.93 -7.17 -5.99
N ALA A 145 -10.66 -7.58 -5.89
CA ALA A 145 -10.02 -7.86 -4.60
C ALA A 145 -9.85 -6.59 -3.74
N LEU A 146 -9.42 -5.48 -4.35
CA LEU A 146 -9.38 -4.15 -3.70
C LEU A 146 -10.77 -3.76 -3.18
N GLN A 147 -11.81 -3.83 -4.04
CA GLN A 147 -13.18 -3.52 -3.65
C GLN A 147 -13.62 -4.36 -2.45
N LYS A 148 -13.28 -5.65 -2.42
CA LYS A 148 -13.63 -6.51 -1.28
C LYS A 148 -12.94 -6.07 0.02
N ALA A 149 -11.66 -5.67 -0.04
CA ALA A 149 -10.94 -5.12 1.11
C ALA A 149 -11.60 -3.82 1.61
N ILE A 150 -12.02 -2.94 0.68
CA ILE A 150 -12.75 -1.70 0.98
C ILE A 150 -14.10 -2.00 1.62
N ASP A 151 -14.90 -2.91 1.05
CA ASP A 151 -16.22 -3.28 1.58
C ASP A 151 -16.12 -3.82 3.02
N ILE A 152 -15.08 -4.61 3.32
CA ILE A 152 -14.79 -5.10 4.67
C ILE A 152 -14.47 -3.93 5.61
N SER A 153 -13.63 -2.99 5.16
CA SER A 153 -13.23 -1.83 5.94
C SER A 153 -14.43 -0.93 6.25
N GLU A 154 -15.27 -0.64 5.27
CA GLU A 154 -16.49 0.18 5.45
C GLU A 154 -17.48 -0.46 6.42
N ALA A 155 -17.70 -1.77 6.32
CA ALA A 155 -18.58 -2.51 7.23
C ALA A 155 -18.05 -2.46 8.67
N ALA A 156 -16.73 -2.63 8.85
CA ALA A 156 -16.07 -2.55 10.15
C ALA A 156 -16.16 -1.16 10.77
N LEU A 157 -16.01 -0.10 9.95
CA LEU A 157 -16.16 1.28 10.41
C LEU A 157 -17.60 1.54 10.87
N ALA A 158 -18.60 1.16 10.06
CA ALA A 158 -20.01 1.34 10.42
C ALA A 158 -20.37 0.66 11.74
N GLU A 159 -19.90 -0.58 11.95
CA GLU A 159 -20.11 -1.32 13.20
C GLU A 159 -19.40 -0.63 14.38
N THR A 160 -18.19 -0.14 14.18
CA THR A 160 -17.41 0.54 15.21
C THR A 160 -18.04 1.86 15.62
N LEU A 161 -18.41 2.70 14.66
CA LEU A 161 -19.04 4.00 14.92
C LEU A 161 -20.35 3.89 15.73
N ALA A 162 -21.12 2.83 15.51
CA ALA A 162 -22.33 2.55 16.29
C ALA A 162 -22.06 2.30 17.78
N LYS A 163 -20.82 1.93 18.12
CA LYS A 163 -20.37 1.57 19.47
C LYS A 163 -19.49 2.65 20.16
N VAL A 164 -19.09 3.68 19.44
CA VAL A 164 -18.28 4.79 20.01
C VAL A 164 -19.08 5.53 21.05
N ARG A 165 -18.48 5.78 22.21
CA ARG A 165 -19.09 6.53 23.33
C ARG A 165 -18.05 7.45 23.99
N VAL A 166 -18.52 8.57 24.52
CA VAL A 166 -17.74 9.44 25.41
C VAL A 166 -17.14 8.62 26.57
N GLY A 167 -15.87 8.89 26.91
CA GLY A 167 -15.16 8.22 28.00
C GLY A 167 -14.40 6.97 27.59
N GLN A 168 -14.58 6.45 26.37
CA GLN A 168 -13.71 5.42 25.82
C GLN A 168 -12.33 6.00 25.51
N THR A 169 -11.30 5.17 25.58
CA THR A 169 -9.95 5.55 25.13
C THR A 169 -9.78 5.27 23.63
N GLU A 170 -8.82 5.96 22.99
CA GLU A 170 -8.47 5.67 21.58
C GLU A 170 -8.12 4.19 21.40
N LYS A 171 -7.39 3.60 22.35
CA LYS A 171 -6.99 2.18 22.33
C LYS A 171 -8.18 1.23 22.44
N GLN A 172 -9.21 1.58 23.18
CA GLN A 172 -10.45 0.79 23.22
C GLN A 172 -11.20 0.85 21.88
N VAL A 173 -11.22 2.02 21.23
CA VAL A 173 -11.84 2.18 19.90
C VAL A 173 -11.04 1.43 18.84
N GLU A 174 -9.69 1.50 18.87
CA GLU A 174 -8.82 0.71 17.99
C GLU A 174 -9.12 -0.79 18.11
N ALA A 175 -9.21 -1.30 19.35
CA ALA A 175 -9.50 -2.72 19.57
C ALA A 175 -10.88 -3.14 19.01
N MET A 176 -11.91 -2.28 19.12
CA MET A 176 -13.22 -2.53 18.53
C MET A 176 -13.15 -2.58 16.99
N LEU A 177 -12.40 -1.64 16.37
CA LEU A 177 -12.24 -1.61 14.92
C LEU A 177 -11.49 -2.85 14.40
N VAL A 178 -10.39 -3.22 15.06
CA VAL A 178 -9.62 -4.42 14.69
C VAL A 178 -10.48 -5.69 14.79
N GLN A 179 -11.26 -5.82 15.85
CA GLN A 179 -12.20 -6.94 16.00
C GLN A 179 -13.25 -6.95 14.88
N ALA A 180 -13.80 -5.80 14.54
CA ALA A 180 -14.78 -5.69 13.46
C ALA A 180 -14.17 -6.03 12.09
N LEU A 181 -12.95 -5.55 11.78
CA LEU A 181 -12.25 -5.88 10.53
C LEU A 181 -12.13 -7.40 10.33
N PHE A 182 -11.62 -8.13 11.31
CA PHE A 182 -11.54 -9.59 11.24
C PHE A 182 -12.92 -10.24 11.26
N GLY A 183 -13.87 -9.69 12.00
CA GLY A 183 -15.28 -10.15 12.02
C GLY A 183 -15.97 -10.06 10.67
N HIS A 184 -15.65 -9.07 9.85
CA HIS A 184 -16.14 -8.89 8.48
C HIS A 184 -15.31 -9.61 7.41
N GLY A 185 -14.25 -10.34 7.81
CA GLY A 185 -13.49 -11.25 6.93
C GLY A 185 -12.19 -10.68 6.38
N ALA A 186 -11.57 -9.68 7.04
CA ALA A 186 -10.21 -9.29 6.74
C ALA A 186 -9.25 -10.47 6.96
N GLU A 187 -8.35 -10.71 6.00
CA GLU A 187 -7.28 -11.71 6.13
C GLU A 187 -6.13 -11.19 7.00
N ALA A 188 -5.91 -9.88 6.94
CA ALA A 188 -4.96 -9.14 7.78
C ALA A 188 -5.39 -7.67 7.86
N LEU A 189 -4.71 -6.90 8.69
CA LEU A 189 -4.76 -5.44 8.63
C LEU A 189 -3.84 -4.97 7.48
N ALA A 190 -4.27 -3.98 6.70
CA ALA A 190 -3.42 -3.34 5.69
C ALA A 190 -2.21 -2.67 6.37
N PHE A 191 -2.46 -2.02 7.48
CA PHE A 191 -1.47 -1.42 8.39
C PHE A 191 -2.07 -1.33 9.81
N THR A 192 -1.26 -0.92 10.79
CA THR A 192 -1.75 -0.66 12.15
C THR A 192 -2.72 0.52 12.12
N PRO A 193 -4.00 0.35 12.50
CA PRO A 193 -4.97 1.44 12.46
C PRO A 193 -4.53 2.65 13.28
N ILE A 194 -4.77 3.84 12.74
CA ILE A 194 -4.60 5.11 13.44
C ILE A 194 -5.98 5.52 13.97
N ILE A 195 -6.13 5.47 15.29
CA ILE A 195 -7.29 5.99 16.00
C ILE A 195 -6.81 7.14 16.88
N ALA A 196 -7.19 8.35 16.50
CA ALA A 196 -6.65 9.55 17.13
C ALA A 196 -7.76 10.57 17.44
N ALA A 197 -7.86 10.96 18.70
CA ALA A 197 -8.84 11.95 19.17
C ALA A 197 -8.18 13.25 19.58
N SER A 198 -8.92 14.35 19.48
CA SER A 198 -8.49 15.69 19.94
C SER A 198 -7.13 16.07 19.34
N ASP A 199 -6.16 16.47 20.15
CA ASP A 199 -4.81 16.89 19.75
C ASP A 199 -3.99 15.79 19.08
N ASN A 200 -4.25 14.51 19.41
CA ASN A 200 -3.59 13.38 18.77
C ASN A 200 -3.94 13.28 17.27
N SER A 201 -5.15 13.68 16.86
CA SER A 201 -5.56 13.70 15.45
C SER A 201 -4.75 14.67 14.58
N ALA A 202 -3.99 15.59 15.20
CA ALA A 202 -3.08 16.46 14.49
C ALA A 202 -1.74 15.81 14.08
N HIS A 203 -1.51 14.57 14.47
CA HIS A 203 -0.32 13.78 14.10
C HIS A 203 -0.69 12.77 13.00
N SER A 204 -0.09 12.93 11.81
CA SER A 204 -0.41 12.10 10.63
C SER A 204 -0.22 10.60 10.87
N HIS A 205 0.77 10.22 11.70
CA HIS A 205 1.04 8.83 12.08
C HIS A 205 0.88 8.66 13.60
N ALA A 206 -0.29 9.05 14.11
CA ALA A 206 -0.60 8.92 15.52
C ALA A 206 -0.69 7.46 15.97
N HIS A 207 -0.39 7.22 17.24
CA HIS A 207 -0.70 5.95 17.89
C HIS A 207 -1.84 6.14 18.88
N ALA A 208 -2.75 5.17 18.92
CA ALA A 208 -3.88 5.20 19.84
C ALA A 208 -3.41 5.21 21.30
N ARG A 209 -3.92 6.14 22.10
CA ARG A 209 -3.58 6.33 23.51
C ARG A 209 -4.53 5.55 24.41
N ASP A 210 -4.04 5.07 25.53
CA ASP A 210 -4.81 4.41 26.57
C ASP A 210 -5.13 5.32 27.77
N ASP A 211 -4.41 6.44 27.89
CA ASP A 211 -4.55 7.44 28.96
C ASP A 211 -5.45 8.63 28.61
N TYR A 212 -5.87 8.75 27.33
CA TYR A 212 -6.79 9.79 26.90
C TYR A 212 -8.21 9.25 26.76
N GLN A 213 -9.15 9.83 27.51
CA GLN A 213 -10.58 9.54 27.39
C GLN A 213 -11.25 10.55 26.41
N ILE A 214 -11.86 10.03 25.37
CA ILE A 214 -12.56 10.80 24.36
C ILE A 214 -13.70 11.60 24.99
N ARG A 215 -13.79 12.90 24.64
CA ARG A 215 -14.71 13.88 25.23
C ARG A 215 -15.73 14.35 24.19
N ARG A 216 -16.81 14.98 24.66
CA ARG A 216 -17.75 15.65 23.76
C ARG A 216 -17.06 16.82 23.03
N GLY A 217 -17.31 16.84 21.69
CA GLY A 217 -16.72 17.85 20.79
C GLY A 217 -15.39 17.42 20.18
N ASP A 218 -14.78 16.33 20.65
CA ASP A 218 -13.53 15.85 20.07
C ASP A 218 -13.74 15.36 18.63
N PRO A 219 -12.85 15.73 17.68
CA PRO A 219 -12.65 14.95 16.48
C PRO A 219 -12.09 13.59 16.86
N LEU A 220 -12.52 12.57 16.17
CA LEU A 220 -12.03 11.21 16.25
C LEU A 220 -11.72 10.73 14.84
N LEU A 221 -10.44 10.67 14.52
CA LEU A 221 -9.91 10.24 13.23
C LEU A 221 -9.71 8.74 13.25
N PHE A 222 -10.20 8.08 12.22
CA PHE A 222 -9.99 6.67 11.89
C PHE A 222 -9.26 6.61 10.56
N ASP A 223 -8.05 6.06 10.53
CA ASP A 223 -7.29 5.78 9.32
C ASP A 223 -6.84 4.32 9.39
N PHE A 224 -7.33 3.51 8.45
CA PHE A 224 -7.23 2.07 8.54
C PHE A 224 -7.62 1.40 7.21
N GLY A 225 -7.24 0.13 7.09
CA GLY A 225 -7.67 -0.71 5.98
C GLY A 225 -7.63 -2.19 6.31
N ALA A 226 -8.50 -2.96 5.67
CA ALA A 226 -8.42 -4.41 5.61
C ALA A 226 -7.43 -4.82 4.51
N ALA A 227 -6.75 -5.96 4.68
CA ALA A 227 -6.10 -6.67 3.60
C ALA A 227 -6.94 -7.90 3.25
N TRP A 228 -7.16 -8.11 1.92
CA TRP A 228 -7.89 -9.27 1.40
C TRP A 228 -7.38 -9.66 0.01
N GLY A 229 -7.16 -10.96 -0.22
CA GLY A 229 -6.67 -11.47 -1.50
C GLY A 229 -5.31 -10.89 -1.92
N GLY A 230 -4.50 -10.44 -0.95
CA GLY A 230 -3.22 -9.79 -1.17
C GLY A 230 -3.31 -8.34 -1.66
N PHE A 231 -4.45 -7.66 -1.43
CA PHE A 231 -4.68 -6.24 -1.69
C PHE A 231 -5.11 -5.52 -0.42
N ASN A 232 -4.78 -4.24 -0.34
CA ASN A 232 -5.02 -3.40 0.82
C ASN A 232 -6.06 -2.33 0.50
N ALA A 233 -6.96 -2.04 1.43
CA ALA A 233 -7.76 -0.82 1.46
C ALA A 233 -7.03 0.25 2.29
N ASP A 234 -7.35 1.51 2.04
CA ASP A 234 -6.85 2.65 2.80
C ASP A 234 -7.95 3.71 2.90
N ILE A 235 -8.52 3.88 4.09
CA ILE A 235 -9.70 4.74 4.29
C ILE A 235 -9.51 5.58 5.53
N THR A 236 -9.65 6.90 5.38
CA THR A 236 -9.74 7.79 6.53
C THR A 236 -11.12 8.44 6.63
N ARG A 237 -11.66 8.43 7.83
CA ARG A 237 -12.80 9.25 8.22
C ARG A 237 -12.54 9.93 9.55
N THR A 238 -12.82 11.22 9.60
CA THR A 238 -12.87 11.97 10.85
C THR A 238 -14.32 12.18 11.24
N VAL A 239 -14.73 11.69 12.41
CA VAL A 239 -16.07 11.93 12.99
C VAL A 239 -15.93 12.80 14.23
N PHE A 240 -17.06 13.31 14.76
CA PHE A 240 -17.05 14.08 16.00
C PHE A 240 -17.86 13.37 17.08
N VAL A 241 -17.32 13.31 18.28
CA VAL A 241 -18.02 12.71 19.44
C VAL A 241 -18.85 13.82 20.11
N GLY A 242 -20.13 13.85 19.77
CA GLY A 242 -20.99 15.00 20.10
C GLY A 242 -20.73 16.21 19.19
N GLU A 243 -21.33 17.34 19.49
CA GLU A 243 -21.32 18.55 18.64
C GLU A 243 -19.91 19.16 18.52
N PRO A 244 -19.34 19.30 17.30
CA PRO A 244 -18.04 19.94 17.10
C PRO A 244 -18.08 21.45 17.31
N SER A 245 -16.92 22.04 17.60
CA SER A 245 -16.76 23.50 17.59
C SER A 245 -16.99 24.07 16.19
N ARG A 246 -17.27 25.38 16.11
CA ARG A 246 -17.40 26.08 14.82
C ARG A 246 -16.12 25.95 13.98
N GLU A 247 -14.96 26.12 14.60
CA GLU A 247 -13.68 25.98 13.89
C GLU A 247 -13.47 24.56 13.34
N ALA A 248 -13.81 23.52 14.12
CA ALA A 248 -13.69 22.13 13.68
C ALA A 248 -14.60 21.84 12.50
N ARG A 249 -15.80 22.38 12.50
CA ARG A 249 -16.76 22.30 11.39
C ARG A 249 -16.23 23.02 10.14
N ASP A 250 -15.71 24.25 10.29
CA ASP A 250 -15.14 25.02 9.18
C ASP A 250 -13.91 24.30 8.56
N VAL A 251 -13.03 23.68 9.39
CA VAL A 251 -11.88 22.87 8.92
C VAL A 251 -12.37 21.65 8.16
N TYR A 252 -13.37 20.94 8.69
CA TYR A 252 -13.96 19.76 8.04
C TYR A 252 -14.50 20.07 6.64
N GLU A 253 -15.26 21.15 6.52
CA GLU A 253 -15.85 21.57 5.23
C GLU A 253 -14.77 21.92 4.20
N VAL A 254 -13.65 22.52 4.61
CA VAL A 254 -12.53 22.79 3.71
C VAL A 254 -11.87 21.51 3.24
N VAL A 255 -11.62 20.53 4.14
CA VAL A 255 -11.05 19.23 3.79
C VAL A 255 -12.01 18.45 2.88
N LEU A 256 -13.30 18.47 3.15
CA LEU A 256 -14.32 17.85 2.31
C LEU A 256 -14.35 18.46 0.89
N ALA A 257 -14.25 19.78 0.80
CA ALA A 257 -14.20 20.47 -0.50
C ALA A 257 -12.92 20.10 -1.27
N ALA A 258 -11.79 19.97 -0.58
CA ALA A 258 -10.53 19.53 -1.18
C ALA A 258 -10.60 18.10 -1.69
N ASN A 259 -11.11 17.14 -0.90
CA ASN A 259 -11.30 15.75 -1.34
C ASN A 259 -12.22 15.67 -2.59
N ARG A 260 -13.29 16.48 -2.62
CA ARG A 260 -14.17 16.51 -3.78
C ARG A 260 -13.54 17.12 -5.04
N ALA A 261 -12.48 17.92 -4.90
CA ALA A 261 -11.81 18.58 -6.03
C ALA A 261 -10.96 17.63 -6.88
N ALA A 262 -10.54 16.48 -6.37
CA ALA A 262 -9.78 15.47 -7.09
C ALA A 262 -10.60 14.85 -8.24
N LEU A 263 -11.86 14.52 -8.00
CA LEU A 263 -12.70 13.70 -8.89
C LEU A 263 -12.88 14.31 -10.28
N PRO A 264 -13.22 15.60 -10.45
CA PRO A 264 -13.42 16.21 -11.78
C PRO A 264 -12.14 16.27 -12.64
N VAL A 265 -10.97 16.26 -12.01
CA VAL A 265 -9.67 16.36 -12.70
C VAL A 265 -9.13 14.96 -13.05
N THR A 266 -9.50 13.96 -12.26
CA THR A 266 -9.02 12.57 -12.43
C THR A 266 -9.63 11.92 -13.67
N ARG A 267 -8.78 11.70 -14.68
CA ARG A 267 -9.15 11.01 -15.93
C ARG A 267 -7.90 10.47 -16.61
N PRO A 268 -8.03 9.55 -17.57
CA PRO A 268 -6.90 9.16 -18.42
C PRO A 268 -6.26 10.39 -19.11
N GLY A 269 -4.94 10.46 -19.03
CA GLY A 269 -4.16 11.55 -19.60
C GLY A 269 -3.92 12.74 -18.65
N ALA A 270 -4.66 12.87 -17.55
CA ALA A 270 -4.30 13.79 -16.48
C ALA A 270 -3.01 13.31 -15.77
N THR A 271 -2.28 14.22 -15.17
CA THR A 271 -1.08 13.90 -14.39
C THR A 271 -1.37 13.88 -12.89
N ALA A 272 -0.56 13.16 -12.13
CA ALA A 272 -0.62 13.16 -10.67
C ALA A 272 -0.44 14.59 -10.10
N HIS A 273 0.38 15.43 -10.78
CA HIS A 273 0.54 16.85 -10.44
C HIS A 273 -0.77 17.63 -10.56
N GLU A 274 -1.53 17.44 -11.64
CA GLU A 274 -2.80 18.18 -11.87
C GLU A 274 -3.86 17.80 -10.83
N VAL A 275 -3.90 16.54 -10.39
CA VAL A 275 -4.83 16.09 -9.35
C VAL A 275 -4.45 16.73 -8.01
N ASP A 276 -3.19 16.64 -7.61
CA ASP A 276 -2.71 17.27 -6.36
C ASP A 276 -2.90 18.78 -6.37
N ASP A 277 -2.62 19.43 -7.51
CA ASP A 277 -2.77 20.89 -7.64
C ASP A 277 -4.23 21.32 -7.43
N ALA A 278 -5.19 20.56 -7.96
CA ALA A 278 -6.62 20.83 -7.76
C ALA A 278 -7.02 20.71 -6.28
N VAL A 279 -6.54 19.69 -5.57
CA VAL A 279 -6.83 19.43 -4.15
C VAL A 279 -6.16 20.48 -3.24
N ILE A 280 -4.85 20.65 -3.39
CA ILE A 280 -4.06 21.54 -2.55
C ILE A 280 -4.46 23.01 -2.75
N SER A 281 -4.84 23.43 -3.97
CA SER A 281 -5.32 24.79 -4.22
C SER A 281 -6.57 25.14 -3.40
N VAL A 282 -7.46 24.18 -3.13
CA VAL A 282 -8.62 24.40 -2.24
C VAL A 282 -8.16 24.64 -0.81
N LEU A 283 -7.21 23.86 -0.32
CA LEU A 283 -6.66 24.01 1.04
C LEU A 283 -5.92 25.34 1.17
N GLU A 284 -5.10 25.70 0.19
CA GLU A 284 -4.31 26.95 0.16
C GLU A 284 -5.18 28.20 0.10
N ALA A 285 -6.33 28.14 -0.59
CA ALA A 285 -7.27 29.25 -0.65
C ALA A 285 -8.03 29.49 0.67
N SER A 286 -7.94 28.56 1.62
CA SER A 286 -8.63 28.65 2.91
C SER A 286 -7.82 29.47 3.92
N ARG A 287 -8.49 29.93 4.98
CA ARG A 287 -7.83 30.56 6.13
C ARG A 287 -6.98 29.60 6.98
N PHE A 288 -6.94 28.31 6.60
CA PHE A 288 -6.23 27.24 7.30
C PHE A 288 -5.02 26.72 6.50
N ALA A 289 -4.55 27.47 5.51
CA ALA A 289 -3.42 27.09 4.65
C ALA A 289 -2.13 26.76 5.42
N ASP A 290 -1.92 27.36 6.60
CA ASP A 290 -0.82 27.07 7.51
C ASP A 290 -0.86 25.68 8.16
N ARG A 291 -1.95 24.93 7.95
CA ARG A 291 -2.17 23.57 8.48
C ARG A 291 -1.92 22.46 7.46
N ILE A 292 -1.50 22.78 6.24
CA ILE A 292 -1.18 21.81 5.19
C ILE A 292 0.19 21.20 5.48
N VAL A 293 0.27 19.87 5.59
CA VAL A 293 1.54 19.16 5.88
C VAL A 293 1.78 17.95 4.98
N THR A 294 0.78 17.52 4.21
CA THR A 294 0.84 16.31 3.37
C THR A 294 0.52 16.61 1.90
N LYS A 295 0.91 15.69 1.01
CA LYS A 295 0.43 15.62 -0.37
C LYS A 295 -0.98 15.03 -0.42
N THR A 296 -1.60 15.02 -1.61
CA THR A 296 -2.96 14.49 -1.78
C THR A 296 -3.08 12.98 -1.59
N GLY A 297 -2.04 12.19 -1.96
CA GLY A 297 -2.16 10.75 -1.79
C GLY A 297 -1.07 9.94 -2.47
N HIS A 298 -1.31 8.65 -2.61
CA HIS A 298 -0.39 7.66 -3.18
C HIS A 298 -1.15 6.55 -3.89
N GLY A 299 -0.45 5.81 -4.74
CA GLY A 299 -1.00 4.58 -5.33
C GLY A 299 -1.26 3.52 -4.26
N LEU A 300 -2.25 2.70 -4.52
CA LEU A 300 -2.72 1.67 -3.61
C LEU A 300 -2.87 0.33 -4.36
N GLY A 301 -2.59 -0.76 -3.67
CA GLY A 301 -2.74 -2.09 -4.23
C GLY A 301 -2.21 -3.19 -3.33
N ARG A 302 -1.18 -3.89 -3.80
CA ARG A 302 -0.48 -4.91 -3.01
C ARG A 302 0.41 -4.31 -1.92
N MET A 303 0.82 -3.06 -2.09
CA MET A 303 1.35 -2.23 -1.01
C MET A 303 0.31 -1.17 -0.66
N VAL A 304 0.32 -0.71 0.59
CA VAL A 304 -0.44 0.46 1.00
C VAL A 304 0.07 1.68 0.25
N HIS A 305 1.38 1.90 0.24
CA HIS A 305 2.01 2.98 -0.51
C HIS A 305 2.75 2.43 -1.74
N GLU A 306 2.25 2.75 -2.92
CA GLU A 306 2.93 2.47 -4.19
C GLU A 306 2.77 3.65 -5.18
N GLU A 307 3.37 3.59 -6.37
CA GLU A 307 3.12 4.56 -7.43
C GLU A 307 1.68 4.41 -7.99
N PRO A 308 1.07 5.53 -8.46
CA PRO A 308 1.60 6.89 -8.55
C PRO A 308 1.47 7.67 -7.25
N TYR A 309 2.49 8.45 -6.87
CA TYR A 309 2.36 9.41 -5.78
C TYR A 309 1.64 10.66 -6.30
N ILE A 310 0.49 10.99 -5.70
CA ILE A 310 -0.32 12.15 -6.09
C ILE A 310 0.24 13.37 -5.34
N MET A 311 1.12 14.09 -6.04
CA MET A 311 1.81 15.26 -5.48
C MET A 311 2.26 16.23 -6.58
N ARG A 312 2.36 17.51 -6.25
CA ARG A 312 2.94 18.52 -7.15
C ARG A 312 4.35 18.14 -7.58
N GLY A 313 4.65 18.33 -8.84
CA GLY A 313 5.93 17.94 -9.46
C GLY A 313 5.97 16.51 -9.99
N ASN A 314 4.99 15.65 -9.67
CA ASN A 314 4.88 14.33 -10.28
C ASN A 314 4.04 14.40 -11.57
N HIS A 315 4.71 14.40 -12.72
CA HIS A 315 4.08 14.44 -14.04
C HIS A 315 3.76 13.04 -14.61
N GLN A 316 3.70 12.02 -13.76
CA GLN A 316 3.22 10.70 -14.19
C GLN A 316 1.79 10.78 -14.65
N VAL A 317 1.57 10.33 -15.89
CA VAL A 317 0.25 10.32 -16.52
C VAL A 317 -0.60 9.21 -15.89
N LEU A 318 -1.83 9.53 -15.55
CA LEU A 318 -2.81 8.59 -15.05
C LEU A 318 -3.40 7.76 -16.19
N GLU A 319 -3.46 6.46 -16.01
CA GLU A 319 -3.97 5.51 -16.98
C GLU A 319 -5.12 4.67 -16.38
N PRO A 320 -6.04 4.15 -17.20
CA PRO A 320 -7.09 3.26 -16.74
C PRO A 320 -6.54 2.04 -15.99
N GLY A 321 -7.16 1.72 -14.85
CA GLY A 321 -6.73 0.65 -13.95
C GLY A 321 -5.76 1.09 -12.86
N MET A 322 -5.27 2.32 -12.86
CA MET A 322 -4.54 2.86 -11.72
C MET A 322 -5.51 3.13 -10.56
N VAL A 323 -5.06 2.82 -9.33
CA VAL A 323 -5.77 3.11 -8.08
C VAL A 323 -4.86 3.93 -7.19
N TYR A 324 -5.39 4.97 -6.58
CA TYR A 324 -4.66 5.85 -5.66
C TYR A 324 -5.58 6.37 -4.55
N THR A 325 -5.00 6.84 -3.44
CA THR A 325 -5.72 7.48 -2.33
C THR A 325 -5.89 8.98 -2.58
N ASP A 326 -7.06 9.52 -2.28
CA ASP A 326 -7.34 10.95 -2.23
C ASP A 326 -7.61 11.33 -0.77
N GLU A 327 -6.55 11.83 -0.08
CA GLU A 327 -6.48 11.94 1.37
C GLU A 327 -6.09 13.36 1.88
N PRO A 328 -6.71 14.43 1.38
CA PRO A 328 -6.40 15.77 1.91
C PRO A 328 -6.67 15.86 3.40
N GLY A 329 -5.82 16.61 4.09
CA GLY A 329 -5.97 16.86 5.51
C GLY A 329 -5.44 18.22 5.94
N LEU A 330 -5.94 18.71 7.06
CA LEU A 330 -5.48 19.92 7.74
C LEU A 330 -5.16 19.60 9.20
N TYR A 331 -3.95 19.92 9.64
CA TYR A 331 -3.42 19.50 10.94
C TYR A 331 -2.82 20.70 11.69
N LYS A 332 -3.21 20.86 12.96
CA LYS A 332 -2.65 21.89 13.85
C LYS A 332 -2.16 21.24 15.14
N VAL A 333 -0.86 21.04 15.22
CA VAL A 333 -0.21 20.45 16.41
C VAL A 333 -0.62 21.20 17.68
N GLY A 334 -0.98 20.44 18.73
CA GLY A 334 -1.50 20.96 19.99
C GLY A 334 -2.98 21.40 19.92
N SER A 335 -3.67 21.11 18.81
CA SER A 335 -5.10 21.38 18.63
C SER A 335 -5.83 20.14 18.10
N PHE A 336 -5.99 20.00 16.77
CA PHE A 336 -6.58 18.84 16.13
C PHE A 336 -6.24 18.80 14.64
N GLY A 337 -6.47 17.62 14.03
CA GLY A 337 -6.42 17.40 12.59
C GLY A 337 -7.71 16.78 12.06
N VAL A 338 -7.94 16.97 10.77
CA VAL A 338 -9.03 16.36 9.99
C VAL A 338 -8.44 15.80 8.70
N ARG A 339 -8.75 14.55 8.37
CA ARG A 339 -8.49 13.90 7.07
C ARG A 339 -9.74 13.20 6.60
N ILE A 340 -9.98 13.26 5.29
CA ILE A 340 -11.01 12.48 4.58
C ILE A 340 -10.30 11.80 3.44
N GLU A 341 -10.42 10.48 3.35
CA GLU A 341 -9.68 9.68 2.38
C GLU A 341 -10.57 8.67 1.69
N ASP A 342 -10.37 8.56 0.38
CA ASP A 342 -11.04 7.59 -0.47
C ASP A 342 -10.06 6.93 -1.44
N ASP A 343 -10.32 5.67 -1.76
CA ASP A 343 -9.64 4.92 -2.81
C ASP A 343 -10.27 5.22 -4.18
N ILE A 344 -9.49 5.78 -5.10
CA ILE A 344 -9.94 6.25 -6.41
C ILE A 344 -9.39 5.37 -7.52
N LEU A 345 -10.28 4.81 -8.35
CA LEU A 345 -9.96 4.08 -9.57
C LEU A 345 -10.04 5.00 -10.78
N VAL A 346 -8.98 5.07 -11.57
CA VAL A 346 -9.00 5.69 -12.90
C VAL A 346 -9.69 4.74 -13.89
N THR A 347 -10.79 5.19 -14.50
CA THR A 347 -11.57 4.42 -15.49
C THR A 347 -11.18 4.77 -16.92
N GLY A 348 -11.83 4.20 -17.92
CA GLY A 348 -11.55 4.50 -19.34
C GLY A 348 -11.93 5.91 -19.77
N ASP A 349 -12.82 6.57 -19.02
CA ASP A 349 -13.45 7.86 -19.37
C ASP A 349 -13.42 8.90 -18.24
N GLY A 350 -12.86 8.55 -17.09
CA GLY A 350 -12.82 9.43 -15.91
C GLY A 350 -12.25 8.71 -14.70
N CYS A 351 -12.97 8.76 -13.59
CA CYS A 351 -12.64 8.01 -12.37
C CYS A 351 -13.90 7.54 -11.64
N ARG A 352 -13.69 6.62 -10.71
CA ARG A 352 -14.70 6.14 -9.77
C ARG A 352 -14.09 6.00 -8.39
N SER A 353 -14.75 6.53 -7.36
CA SER A 353 -14.42 6.16 -5.99
C SER A 353 -14.80 4.71 -5.76
N LEU A 354 -13.86 3.92 -5.24
CA LEU A 354 -14.11 2.56 -4.76
C LEU A 354 -14.70 2.60 -3.36
N THR A 355 -14.33 3.62 -2.57
CA THR A 355 -14.90 3.91 -1.26
C THR A 355 -16.28 4.54 -1.41
N SER A 356 -17.27 4.01 -0.72
CA SER A 356 -18.65 4.46 -0.73
C SER A 356 -19.13 5.03 0.62
N PHE A 357 -18.35 4.86 1.68
CA PHE A 357 -18.70 5.38 3.01
C PHE A 357 -18.89 6.90 2.97
N PRO A 358 -19.93 7.45 3.62
CA PRO A 358 -20.22 8.88 3.60
C PRO A 358 -19.02 9.75 3.98
N ARG A 359 -18.84 10.84 3.22
CA ARG A 359 -17.78 11.84 3.46
C ARG A 359 -18.26 13.02 4.31
N GLU A 360 -19.55 13.15 4.47
CA GLU A 360 -20.19 14.23 5.21
C GLU A 360 -19.87 14.13 6.69
N LEU A 361 -19.82 15.30 7.36
CA LEU A 361 -19.56 15.39 8.79
C LEU A 361 -20.53 14.50 9.57
N THR A 362 -19.99 13.56 10.29
CA THR A 362 -20.74 12.59 11.10
C THR A 362 -20.53 12.84 12.59
N ILE A 363 -21.61 12.85 13.34
CA ILE A 363 -21.60 12.97 14.81
C ILE A 363 -21.99 11.63 15.41
N VAL A 364 -21.20 11.18 16.40
CA VAL A 364 -21.40 9.93 17.14
C VAL A 364 -21.37 10.18 18.64
N GLY A 365 -21.75 9.20 19.47
CA GLY A 365 -21.70 9.23 20.95
C GLY A 365 -22.91 9.89 21.59
#